data_6a1da61eb04d35d1c07fc6a0ad524e92
#
_entry.id   6a1da61eb04d35d1c07fc6a0ad524e92
#
_cell.length_a   1.000
_cell.length_b   1.000
_cell.length_c   1.000
_cell.angle_alpha   90.00
_cell.angle_beta   90.00
_cell.angle_gamma   90.00
#
_symmetry.space_group_name_H-M   'P 1'
#
loop_
_entity.id
_entity.type
_entity.pdbx_description
1 polymer ?
#
loop_
_entity_poly.entity_id
_entity_poly.type
_entity_poly.pdbx_seq_one_letter_code
_entity_poly.pdbx_strand_id
1 'polypeptide(L)'
;HDMFGDWQLALASYNWGEGSVMRAIKKAERAGKPITFNSISAYMPAETRNYVPKLQAVKNLITNPRRYGIDLPPVENQPYFVTIGKTRDIDVKVAARLAEMSLDDFRALNPQFGPYVIAGGNEVKILLPKENAEKFRKNLSLWTRPLSSWTAYQVTSPREKVEDIAARLNISPDVIRQANNIPSRSVLKFGSAILVPKTAGYDRDIAPELVENAKLAWERDLPATRLVTVPVRKPARLASIAKRYRVSVAELKSWNKINGDTVKKGTILKVHVPYRSAAATTRARTKAIRAAD
;
A
#
# COMPACT_ATOMS: atom_id res chain seq x y z
N HIS A 1 -3.39 11.46 30.66
CA HIS A 1 -3.38 11.87 32.08
C HIS A 1 -3.42 13.39 32.19
N ASP A 2 -2.60 14.10 31.42
CA ASP A 2 -2.49 15.57 31.51
C ASP A 2 -3.82 16.33 31.33
N MET A 3 -4.72 15.76 30.53
CA MET A 3 -6.03 16.34 30.26
C MET A 3 -7.01 16.18 31.44
N PHE A 4 -6.92 15.11 32.21
CA PHE A 4 -7.93 14.75 33.22
C PHE A 4 -7.40 14.80 34.67
N GLY A 5 -6.09 14.82 34.86
CA GLY A 5 -5.44 14.75 36.18
C GLY A 5 -5.63 13.42 36.93
N ASP A 6 -6.34 12.47 36.32
CA ASP A 6 -6.71 11.19 36.91
C ASP A 6 -6.47 10.03 35.93
N TRP A 7 -5.78 8.99 36.38
CA TRP A 7 -5.43 7.83 35.56
C TRP A 7 -6.64 7.00 35.14
N GLN A 8 -7.66 6.88 35.95
CA GLN A 8 -8.85 6.10 35.60
C GLN A 8 -9.64 6.80 34.49
N LEU A 9 -9.73 8.14 34.55
CA LEU A 9 -10.35 8.94 33.51
C LEU A 9 -9.51 8.90 32.22
N ALA A 10 -8.19 8.94 32.32
CA ALA A 10 -7.28 8.83 31.18
C ALA A 10 -7.44 7.45 30.50
N LEU A 11 -7.49 6.37 31.26
CA LEU A 11 -7.72 5.01 30.75
C LEU A 11 -9.12 4.85 30.13
N ALA A 12 -10.14 5.44 30.75
CA ALA A 12 -11.47 5.47 30.16
C ALA A 12 -11.50 6.23 28.83
N SER A 13 -10.73 7.32 28.72
CA SER A 13 -10.62 8.08 27.47
C SER A 13 -9.86 7.35 26.37
N TYR A 14 -8.88 6.53 26.72
CA TYR A 14 -8.18 5.65 25.78
C TYR A 14 -9.15 4.63 25.14
N ASN A 15 -10.07 4.08 25.95
CA ASN A 15 -11.04 3.08 25.47
C ASN A 15 -12.27 3.70 24.77
N TRP A 16 -12.77 4.83 25.24
CA TRP A 16 -14.03 5.43 24.78
C TRP A 16 -13.88 6.74 23.99
N GLY A 17 -12.69 7.29 23.95
CA GLY A 17 -12.39 8.58 23.35
C GLY A 17 -12.56 9.74 24.33
N GLU A 18 -11.59 10.67 24.27
CA GLU A 18 -11.52 11.84 25.16
C GLU A 18 -12.78 12.72 25.12
N GLY A 19 -13.32 12.97 23.93
CA GLY A 19 -14.53 13.76 23.77
C GLY A 19 -15.76 13.15 24.43
N SER A 20 -15.84 11.81 24.52
CA SER A 20 -16.93 11.12 25.20
C SER A 20 -16.80 11.24 26.70
N VAL A 21 -15.60 11.07 27.24
CA VAL A 21 -15.31 11.25 28.67
C VAL A 21 -15.58 12.67 29.09
N MET A 22 -15.13 13.69 28.31
CA MET A 22 -15.43 15.10 28.57
C MET A 22 -16.94 15.39 28.62
N ARG A 23 -17.74 14.80 27.73
CA ARG A 23 -19.20 14.94 27.77
C ARG A 23 -19.81 14.30 29.03
N ALA A 24 -19.28 13.16 29.45
CA ALA A 24 -19.72 12.50 30.67
C ALA A 24 -19.37 13.29 31.93
N ILE A 25 -18.16 13.88 31.98
CA ILE A 25 -17.73 14.79 33.03
C ILE A 25 -18.69 15.97 33.14
N LYS A 26 -18.98 16.68 32.04
CA LYS A 26 -19.93 17.81 32.02
C LYS A 26 -21.33 17.44 32.52
N LYS A 27 -21.78 16.18 32.28
CA LYS A 27 -23.04 15.68 32.82
C LYS A 27 -22.98 15.47 34.33
N ALA A 28 -21.86 14.94 34.83
CA ALA A 28 -21.64 14.74 36.25
C ALA A 28 -21.58 16.08 37.01
N GLU A 29 -20.84 17.07 36.46
CA GLU A 29 -20.75 18.43 36.99
C GLU A 29 -22.13 19.11 37.10
N ARG A 30 -22.95 19.04 36.05
CA ARG A 30 -24.33 19.54 36.04
C ARG A 30 -25.23 18.90 37.09
N ALA A 31 -24.91 17.66 37.42
CA ALA A 31 -25.61 16.87 38.44
C ALA A 31 -24.99 17.05 39.85
N GLY A 32 -24.04 17.96 40.03
CA GLY A 32 -23.37 18.23 41.31
C GLY A 32 -22.50 17.06 41.79
N LYS A 33 -22.06 16.17 40.90
CA LYS A 33 -21.22 15.02 41.24
C LYS A 33 -19.73 15.32 41.08
N PRO A 34 -18.86 14.71 41.91
CA PRO A 34 -17.43 14.88 41.76
C PRO A 34 -16.93 14.31 40.44
N ILE A 35 -15.82 14.86 39.91
CA ILE A 35 -15.18 14.41 38.67
C ILE A 35 -14.33 13.18 38.99
N THR A 36 -14.94 12.00 38.99
CA THR A 36 -14.26 10.70 39.20
C THR A 36 -14.77 9.67 38.20
N PHE A 37 -13.98 8.62 37.98
CA PHE A 37 -14.40 7.50 37.15
C PHE A 37 -15.76 6.92 37.61
N ASN A 38 -15.94 6.75 38.92
CA ASN A 38 -17.18 6.20 39.48
C ASN A 38 -18.39 7.07 39.20
N SER A 39 -18.24 8.40 39.31
CA SER A 39 -19.35 9.35 39.10
C SER A 39 -19.82 9.38 37.63
N ILE A 40 -18.92 9.14 36.69
CA ILE A 40 -19.23 9.16 35.26
C ILE A 40 -19.50 7.77 34.68
N SER A 41 -19.23 6.69 35.43
CA SER A 41 -19.36 5.30 34.97
C SER A 41 -20.76 4.97 34.47
N ALA A 42 -21.81 5.55 35.06
CA ALA A 42 -23.18 5.36 34.63
C ALA A 42 -23.48 5.88 33.20
N TYR A 43 -22.63 6.80 32.69
CA TYR A 43 -22.77 7.36 31.36
C TYR A 43 -21.90 6.63 30.33
N MET A 44 -21.08 5.64 30.77
CA MET A 44 -20.18 4.89 29.91
C MET A 44 -20.84 3.66 29.29
N PRO A 45 -20.43 3.22 28.10
CA PRO A 45 -20.74 1.88 27.61
C PRO A 45 -20.25 0.81 28.59
N ALA A 46 -20.88 -0.35 28.56
CA ALA A 46 -20.52 -1.47 29.44
C ALA A 46 -19.05 -1.88 29.29
N GLU A 47 -18.51 -1.84 28.08
CA GLU A 47 -17.09 -2.12 27.81
C GLU A 47 -16.18 -1.18 28.60
N THR A 48 -16.34 0.14 28.45
CA THR A 48 -15.51 1.15 29.14
C THR A 48 -15.69 1.10 30.65
N ARG A 49 -16.94 0.90 31.11
CA ARG A 49 -17.24 0.76 32.53
C ARG A 49 -16.49 -0.38 33.18
N ASN A 50 -16.33 -1.49 32.46
CA ASN A 50 -15.62 -2.67 32.93
C ASN A 50 -14.13 -2.66 32.68
N TYR A 51 -13.66 -1.83 31.76
CA TYR A 51 -12.26 -1.78 31.33
C TYR A 51 -11.31 -1.46 32.49
N VAL A 52 -11.52 -0.33 33.17
CA VAL A 52 -10.66 0.13 34.26
C VAL A 52 -10.67 -0.87 35.45
N PRO A 53 -11.82 -1.36 35.94
CA PRO A 53 -11.84 -2.40 36.98
C PRO A 53 -11.13 -3.69 36.57
N LYS A 54 -11.29 -4.16 35.33
CA LYS A 54 -10.57 -5.34 34.82
C LYS A 54 -9.07 -5.12 34.81
N LEU A 55 -8.61 -3.96 34.33
CA LEU A 55 -7.19 -3.62 34.32
C LEU A 55 -6.62 -3.58 35.75
N GLN A 56 -7.36 -3.01 36.70
CA GLN A 56 -6.95 -2.99 38.11
C GLN A 56 -6.92 -4.41 38.69
N ALA A 57 -7.88 -5.27 38.36
CA ALA A 57 -7.85 -6.67 38.79
C ALA A 57 -6.63 -7.41 38.27
N VAL A 58 -6.29 -7.27 36.97
CA VAL A 58 -5.09 -7.87 36.38
C VAL A 58 -3.82 -7.34 37.06
N LYS A 59 -3.75 -6.01 37.28
CA LYS A 59 -2.63 -5.41 38.03
C LYS A 59 -2.46 -6.06 39.41
N ASN A 60 -3.53 -6.22 40.16
CA ASN A 60 -3.49 -6.83 41.49
C ASN A 60 -3.03 -8.30 41.44
N LEU A 61 -3.51 -9.07 40.45
CA LEU A 61 -3.09 -10.45 40.21
C LEU A 61 -1.58 -10.57 39.94
N ILE A 62 -1.06 -9.68 39.08
CA ILE A 62 0.36 -9.68 38.73
C ILE A 62 1.22 -9.19 39.89
N THR A 63 0.77 -8.18 40.64
CA THR A 63 1.54 -7.61 41.75
C THR A 63 1.66 -8.57 42.95
N ASN A 64 0.58 -9.31 43.24
CA ASN A 64 0.51 -10.21 44.39
C ASN A 64 -0.09 -11.58 43.98
N PRO A 65 0.54 -12.33 43.07
CA PRO A 65 -0.07 -13.55 42.50
C PRO A 65 -0.37 -14.61 43.56
N ARG A 66 0.50 -14.80 44.53
CA ARG A 66 0.29 -15.80 45.60
C ARG A 66 -0.92 -15.57 46.43
N ARG A 67 -1.37 -14.30 46.62
CA ARG A 67 -2.60 -13.96 47.31
C ARG A 67 -3.86 -14.54 46.60
N TYR A 68 -3.77 -14.80 45.33
CA TYR A 68 -4.82 -15.30 44.47
C TYR A 68 -4.61 -16.76 44.05
N GLY A 69 -3.61 -17.45 44.63
CA GLY A 69 -3.28 -18.83 44.29
C GLY A 69 -2.72 -19.02 42.89
N ILE A 70 -2.07 -17.97 42.37
CA ILE A 70 -1.52 -17.96 41.00
C ILE A 70 0.00 -18.06 41.10
N ASP A 71 0.60 -18.98 40.36
CA ASP A 71 2.03 -19.01 40.07
C ASP A 71 2.28 -18.43 38.70
N LEU A 72 2.99 -17.30 38.64
CA LEU A 72 3.42 -16.71 37.37
C LEU A 72 4.68 -17.41 36.89
N PRO A 73 4.79 -17.72 35.58
CA PRO A 73 6.02 -18.26 35.05
C PRO A 73 7.17 -17.24 35.24
N PRO A 74 8.39 -17.71 35.52
CA PRO A 74 9.55 -16.83 35.60
C PRO A 74 9.78 -16.16 34.25
N VAL A 75 9.81 -14.84 34.26
CA VAL A 75 10.18 -14.04 33.10
C VAL A 75 11.51 -13.37 33.40
N GLU A 76 12.52 -13.72 32.62
CA GLU A 76 13.82 -13.08 32.72
C GLU A 76 13.73 -11.60 32.34
N ASN A 77 14.37 -10.74 33.14
CA ASN A 77 14.47 -9.31 32.83
C ASN A 77 15.56 -9.05 31.78
N GLN A 78 15.48 -9.70 30.65
CA GLN A 78 16.38 -9.54 29.52
C GLN A 78 15.55 -9.38 28.22
N PRO A 79 16.05 -8.63 27.23
CA PRO A 79 15.41 -8.59 25.91
C PRO A 79 15.37 -9.99 25.32
N TYR A 80 14.16 -10.45 25.00
CA TYR A 80 13.97 -11.71 24.29
C TYR A 80 14.43 -11.61 22.83
N PHE A 81 14.31 -10.42 22.25
CA PHE A 81 14.68 -10.13 20.88
C PHE A 81 15.94 -9.27 20.80
N VAL A 82 16.71 -9.49 19.75
CA VAL A 82 17.85 -8.66 19.38
C VAL A 82 17.71 -8.24 17.91
N THR A 83 18.33 -7.12 17.56
CA THR A 83 18.37 -6.66 16.18
C THR A 83 19.67 -7.07 15.52
N ILE A 84 19.57 -7.59 14.30
CA ILE A 84 20.69 -7.76 13.40
C ILE A 84 20.73 -6.52 12.50
N GLY A 85 21.82 -5.78 12.57
CA GLY A 85 22.07 -4.64 11.70
C GLY A 85 22.51 -5.07 10.30
N LYS A 86 22.92 -4.10 9.54
CA LYS A 86 23.32 -4.13 8.13
C LYS A 86 23.67 -5.50 7.56
N THR A 87 22.93 -5.89 6.55
CA THR A 87 23.26 -6.98 5.65
C THR A 87 23.33 -6.45 4.20
N ARG A 88 23.86 -7.24 3.28
CA ARG A 88 23.58 -7.10 1.87
C ARG A 88 22.09 -7.40 1.63
N ASP A 89 21.61 -7.15 0.42
CA ASP A 89 20.26 -7.60 0.05
C ASP A 89 20.11 -9.08 0.35
N ILE A 90 19.04 -9.45 1.03
CA ILE A 90 18.76 -10.83 1.41
C ILE A 90 17.29 -11.16 1.17
N ASP A 91 17.03 -12.30 0.54
CA ASP A 91 15.66 -12.78 0.39
C ASP A 91 15.05 -13.10 1.77
N VAL A 92 13.79 -12.73 1.97
CA VAL A 92 13.06 -12.99 3.23
C VAL A 92 13.10 -14.49 3.59
N LYS A 93 12.97 -15.36 2.58
CA LYS A 93 13.08 -16.82 2.76
C LYS A 93 14.49 -17.27 3.18
N VAL A 94 15.53 -16.60 2.67
CA VAL A 94 16.91 -16.89 3.05
C VAL A 94 17.18 -16.41 4.45
N ALA A 95 16.70 -15.21 4.82
CA ALA A 95 16.84 -14.68 6.17
C ALA A 95 16.16 -15.58 7.22
N ALA A 96 14.93 -16.03 6.96
CA ALA A 96 14.22 -16.98 7.82
C ALA A 96 15.01 -18.30 7.98
N ARG A 97 15.54 -18.85 6.87
CA ARG A 97 16.36 -20.06 6.88
C ARG A 97 17.65 -19.89 7.68
N LEU A 98 18.37 -18.78 7.51
CA LEU A 98 19.59 -18.51 8.27
C LEU A 98 19.30 -18.38 9.78
N ALA A 99 18.15 -17.85 10.14
CA ALA A 99 17.68 -17.76 11.52
C ALA A 99 17.11 -19.08 12.04
N GLU A 100 16.99 -20.12 11.23
CA GLU A 100 16.31 -21.37 11.56
C GLU A 100 14.90 -21.15 12.11
N MET A 101 14.17 -20.27 11.45
CA MET A 101 12.78 -19.92 11.77
C MET A 101 11.85 -20.34 10.65
N SER A 102 10.57 -20.56 10.98
CA SER A 102 9.54 -20.63 9.96
C SER A 102 9.40 -19.27 9.26
N LEU A 103 8.98 -19.28 8.00
CA LEU A 103 8.78 -18.04 7.26
C LEU A 103 7.69 -17.16 7.89
N ASP A 104 6.67 -17.79 8.46
CA ASP A 104 5.55 -17.10 9.08
C ASP A 104 5.95 -16.45 10.41
N ASP A 105 6.72 -17.13 11.26
CA ASP A 105 7.26 -16.55 12.49
C ASP A 105 8.23 -15.40 12.18
N PHE A 106 9.08 -15.58 11.17
CA PHE A 106 10.01 -14.52 10.75
C PHE A 106 9.24 -13.27 10.28
N ARG A 107 8.18 -13.45 9.48
CA ARG A 107 7.34 -12.35 9.01
C ARG A 107 6.54 -11.70 10.12
N ALA A 108 6.03 -12.49 11.07
CA ALA A 108 5.32 -11.98 12.23
C ALA A 108 6.18 -11.04 13.08
N LEU A 109 7.48 -11.34 13.20
CA LEU A 109 8.45 -10.50 13.90
C LEU A 109 8.94 -9.31 13.05
N ASN A 110 8.89 -9.42 11.74
CA ASN A 110 9.45 -8.46 10.79
C ASN A 110 8.40 -8.00 9.75
N PRO A 111 7.23 -7.50 10.17
CA PRO A 111 6.14 -7.15 9.26
C PRO A 111 6.45 -5.96 8.35
N GLN A 112 7.50 -5.19 8.65
CA GLN A 112 7.96 -4.06 7.85
C GLN A 112 8.56 -4.47 6.51
N PHE A 113 8.97 -5.74 6.35
CA PHE A 113 9.59 -6.20 5.11
C PHE A 113 8.56 -6.74 4.12
N GLY A 114 8.78 -6.45 2.85
CA GLY A 114 8.03 -7.05 1.76
C GLY A 114 8.22 -8.57 1.65
N PRO A 115 7.45 -9.25 0.80
CA PRO A 115 7.45 -10.72 0.77
C PRO A 115 8.69 -11.36 0.11
N TYR A 116 9.49 -10.60 -0.62
CA TYR A 116 10.56 -11.13 -1.47
C TYR A 116 11.95 -10.87 -0.91
N VAL A 117 12.34 -9.61 -0.76
CA VAL A 117 13.71 -9.19 -0.42
C VAL A 117 13.70 -8.13 0.68
N ILE A 118 14.66 -8.22 1.56
CA ILE A 118 15.08 -7.19 2.49
C ILE A 118 16.25 -6.47 1.82
N ALA A 119 16.03 -5.25 1.37
CA ALA A 119 17.09 -4.45 0.77
C ALA A 119 18.11 -4.09 1.82
N GLY A 120 19.39 -4.29 1.53
CA GLY A 120 20.47 -3.98 2.43
C GLY A 120 20.64 -2.47 2.66
N GLY A 121 21.17 -2.10 3.82
CA GLY A 121 21.41 -0.69 4.16
C GLY A 121 21.79 -0.50 5.61
N ASN A 122 22.22 0.70 5.97
CA ASN A 122 22.67 0.99 7.33
C ASN A 122 21.52 1.00 8.35
N GLU A 123 20.32 1.37 7.92
CA GLU A 123 19.13 1.50 8.78
C GLU A 123 18.31 0.21 8.90
N VAL A 124 18.67 -0.83 8.11
CA VAL A 124 17.91 -2.08 8.11
C VAL A 124 18.23 -2.86 9.37
N LYS A 125 17.18 -3.18 10.13
CA LYS A 125 17.26 -3.96 11.37
C LYS A 125 16.31 -5.15 11.28
N ILE A 126 16.88 -6.35 11.28
CA ILE A 126 16.11 -7.61 11.33
C ILE A 126 15.95 -7.96 12.81
N LEU A 127 14.72 -8.13 13.27
CA LEU A 127 14.40 -8.52 14.63
C LEU A 127 14.36 -10.04 14.74
N LEU A 128 15.13 -10.61 15.65
CA LEU A 128 15.18 -12.05 15.88
C LEU A 128 15.21 -12.37 17.38
N PRO A 129 14.68 -13.52 17.83
CA PRO A 129 14.99 -14.06 19.14
C PRO A 129 16.50 -14.24 19.30
N LYS A 130 17.02 -14.07 20.52
CA LYS A 130 18.47 -14.10 20.78
C LYS A 130 19.16 -15.36 20.22
N GLU A 131 18.60 -16.53 20.47
CA GLU A 131 19.13 -17.80 19.96
C GLU A 131 19.13 -17.86 18.42
N ASN A 132 18.06 -17.40 17.79
CA ASN A 132 17.94 -17.38 16.33
C ASN A 132 18.89 -16.35 15.71
N ALA A 133 19.20 -15.27 16.41
CA ALA A 133 20.19 -14.29 15.97
C ALA A 133 21.62 -14.87 15.97
N GLU A 134 21.97 -15.70 16.96
CA GLU A 134 23.24 -16.41 16.98
C GLU A 134 23.35 -17.41 15.83
N LYS A 135 22.29 -18.19 15.61
CA LYS A 135 22.19 -19.11 14.45
C LYS A 135 22.30 -18.36 13.14
N PHE A 136 21.61 -17.24 13.01
CA PHE A 136 21.66 -16.40 11.80
C PHE A 136 23.10 -15.96 11.49
N ARG A 137 23.83 -15.43 12.49
CA ARG A 137 25.23 -15.00 12.30
C ARG A 137 26.15 -16.16 11.91
N LYS A 138 26.02 -17.30 12.59
CA LYS A 138 26.77 -18.51 12.30
C LYS A 138 26.48 -19.01 10.88
N ASN A 139 25.21 -19.17 10.53
CA ASN A 139 24.80 -19.67 9.23
C ASN A 139 25.17 -18.68 8.11
N LEU A 140 25.09 -17.38 8.36
CA LEU A 140 25.50 -16.35 7.41
C LEU A 140 27.01 -16.42 7.10
N SER A 141 27.86 -16.65 8.13
CA SER A 141 29.32 -16.78 7.92
C SER A 141 29.71 -18.01 7.09
N LEU A 142 28.87 -19.05 7.08
CA LEU A 142 29.06 -20.27 6.33
C LEU A 142 28.33 -20.27 4.97
N TRP A 143 27.57 -19.20 4.68
CA TRP A 143 26.71 -19.15 3.49
C TRP A 143 27.52 -18.79 2.24
N THR A 144 27.52 -19.68 1.25
CA THR A 144 28.29 -19.53 0.01
C THR A 144 27.46 -19.19 -1.21
N ARG A 145 26.11 -19.17 -1.07
CA ARG A 145 25.17 -18.88 -2.18
C ARG A 145 24.83 -17.40 -2.21
N PRO A 146 24.26 -16.87 -3.30
CA PRO A 146 23.67 -15.54 -3.30
C PRO A 146 22.64 -15.39 -2.17
N LEU A 147 22.70 -14.28 -1.44
CA LEU A 147 21.72 -13.98 -0.38
C LEU A 147 20.38 -13.51 -0.94
N SER A 148 20.40 -12.82 -2.08
CA SER A 148 19.20 -12.32 -2.73
C SER A 148 19.12 -12.76 -4.19
N SER A 149 17.95 -13.21 -4.58
CA SER A 149 17.56 -13.49 -5.96
C SER A 149 16.80 -12.33 -6.63
N TRP A 150 16.65 -11.21 -5.94
CA TRP A 150 15.90 -10.03 -6.39
C TRP A 150 16.78 -8.78 -6.44
N THR A 151 16.40 -7.87 -7.35
CA THR A 151 16.98 -6.53 -7.46
C THR A 151 15.90 -5.53 -7.87
N ALA A 152 16.23 -4.22 -7.93
CA ALA A 152 15.31 -3.19 -8.38
C ALA A 152 15.67 -2.72 -9.79
N TYR A 153 14.65 -2.53 -10.62
CA TYR A 153 14.75 -1.90 -11.95
C TYR A 153 14.08 -0.54 -11.90
N GLN A 154 14.79 0.49 -12.34
CA GLN A 154 14.26 1.84 -12.47
C GLN A 154 13.80 2.10 -13.89
N VAL A 155 12.55 2.52 -14.06
CA VAL A 155 11.96 2.88 -15.34
C VAL A 155 12.54 4.20 -15.82
N THR A 156 13.22 4.19 -16.95
CA THR A 156 13.90 5.36 -17.56
C THR A 156 13.14 5.97 -18.72
N SER A 157 12.10 5.29 -19.22
CA SER A 157 11.26 5.77 -20.31
C SER A 157 9.97 6.41 -19.77
N PRO A 158 9.39 7.40 -20.46
CA PRO A 158 8.14 8.05 -20.04
C PRO A 158 6.97 7.08 -19.87
N ARG A 159 6.94 6.04 -20.71
CA ARG A 159 5.95 4.94 -20.67
C ARG A 159 6.65 3.66 -21.07
N GLU A 160 6.72 2.70 -20.17
CA GLU A 160 7.39 1.42 -20.41
C GLU A 160 6.46 0.25 -20.04
N LYS A 161 6.35 -0.73 -20.93
CA LYS A 161 5.53 -1.91 -20.69
C LYS A 161 6.32 -2.94 -19.89
N VAL A 162 5.62 -3.66 -19.00
CA VAL A 162 6.24 -4.75 -18.25
C VAL A 162 6.77 -5.83 -19.20
N GLU A 163 6.11 -6.06 -20.33
CA GLU A 163 6.52 -7.01 -21.37
C GLU A 163 7.88 -6.63 -21.98
N ASP A 164 8.12 -5.33 -22.23
CA ASP A 164 9.37 -4.85 -22.83
C ASP A 164 10.53 -4.99 -21.83
N ILE A 165 10.28 -4.69 -20.55
CA ILE A 165 11.27 -4.90 -19.48
C ILE A 165 11.57 -6.39 -19.33
N ALA A 166 10.54 -7.22 -19.29
CA ALA A 166 10.62 -8.67 -19.15
C ALA A 166 11.44 -9.30 -20.27
N ALA A 167 11.20 -8.89 -21.52
CA ALA A 167 11.97 -9.36 -22.69
C ALA A 167 13.45 -8.94 -22.58
N ARG A 168 13.73 -7.71 -22.19
CA ARG A 168 15.12 -7.20 -22.07
C ARG A 168 15.91 -7.90 -20.97
N LEU A 169 15.24 -8.24 -19.85
CA LEU A 169 15.87 -8.92 -18.72
C LEU A 169 15.77 -10.44 -18.81
N ASN A 170 15.13 -10.98 -19.84
CA ASN A 170 14.84 -12.41 -20.00
C ASN A 170 14.10 -13.02 -18.79
N ILE A 171 13.04 -12.33 -18.36
CA ILE A 171 12.20 -12.68 -17.21
C ILE A 171 10.75 -12.82 -17.68
N SER A 172 9.95 -13.66 -17.01
CA SER A 172 8.51 -13.71 -17.26
C SER A 172 7.81 -12.41 -16.83
N PRO A 173 6.98 -11.78 -17.69
CA PRO A 173 6.20 -10.60 -17.32
C PRO A 173 5.30 -10.82 -16.10
N ASP A 174 4.76 -12.02 -15.93
CA ASP A 174 3.87 -12.36 -14.82
C ASP A 174 4.61 -12.35 -13.47
N VAL A 175 5.88 -12.78 -13.44
CA VAL A 175 6.72 -12.71 -12.25
C VAL A 175 6.90 -11.26 -11.81
N ILE A 176 7.21 -10.36 -12.77
CA ILE A 176 7.35 -8.92 -12.48
C ILE A 176 6.02 -8.34 -11.99
N ARG A 177 4.90 -8.68 -12.64
CA ARG A 177 3.58 -8.18 -12.26
C ARG A 177 3.18 -8.63 -10.86
N GLN A 178 3.35 -9.89 -10.54
CA GLN A 178 3.02 -10.46 -9.23
C GLN A 178 3.88 -9.85 -8.12
N ALA A 179 5.19 -9.73 -8.35
CA ALA A 179 6.11 -9.18 -7.35
C ALA A 179 5.79 -7.72 -7.00
N ASN A 180 5.22 -6.95 -7.93
CA ASN A 180 4.98 -5.52 -7.78
C ASN A 180 3.48 -5.14 -7.73
N ASN A 181 2.58 -6.09 -7.73
CA ASN A 181 1.13 -5.86 -7.78
C ASN A 181 0.71 -4.96 -8.97
N ILE A 182 1.35 -5.15 -10.14
CA ILE A 182 1.06 -4.38 -11.35
C ILE A 182 -0.09 -5.05 -12.11
N PRO A 183 -1.21 -4.34 -12.34
CA PRO A 183 -2.32 -4.89 -13.11
C PRO A 183 -1.93 -5.19 -14.56
N SER A 184 -2.61 -6.16 -15.17
CA SER A 184 -2.51 -6.41 -16.62
C SER A 184 -2.90 -5.15 -17.42
N ARG A 185 -2.35 -4.99 -18.60
CA ARG A 185 -2.58 -3.83 -19.48
C ARG A 185 -2.26 -2.49 -18.81
N SER A 186 -1.16 -2.46 -18.06
CA SER A 186 -0.60 -1.24 -17.47
C SER A 186 0.76 -0.92 -18.08
N VAL A 187 1.06 0.36 -18.16
CA VAL A 187 2.39 0.89 -18.50
C VAL A 187 2.96 1.62 -17.30
N LEU A 188 4.23 1.46 -17.09
CA LEU A 188 4.97 2.10 -16.00
C LEU A 188 5.38 3.50 -16.42
N LYS A 189 5.41 4.42 -15.47
CA LYS A 189 5.83 5.81 -15.68
C LYS A 189 7.31 5.98 -15.37
N PHE A 190 7.92 6.97 -15.99
CA PHE A 190 9.29 7.39 -15.71
C PHE A 190 9.53 7.52 -14.20
N GLY A 191 10.70 7.05 -13.76
CA GLY A 191 11.12 7.09 -12.35
C GLY A 191 10.49 6.02 -11.45
N SER A 192 9.60 5.17 -11.98
CA SER A 192 9.08 4.04 -11.20
C SER A 192 10.20 3.06 -10.91
N ALA A 193 10.27 2.59 -9.66
CA ALA A 193 11.11 1.48 -9.25
C ALA A 193 10.26 0.22 -9.09
N ILE A 194 10.68 -0.88 -9.69
CA ILE A 194 10.03 -2.18 -9.59
C ILE A 194 11.02 -3.26 -9.19
N LEU A 195 10.53 -4.23 -8.44
CA LEU A 195 11.31 -5.39 -8.06
C LEU A 195 11.33 -6.40 -9.21
N VAL A 196 12.52 -6.88 -9.55
CA VAL A 196 12.72 -7.87 -10.61
C VAL A 196 13.67 -8.97 -10.12
N PRO A 197 13.54 -10.22 -10.61
CA PRO A 197 14.53 -11.25 -10.36
C PRO A 197 15.92 -10.85 -10.89
N LYS A 198 16.98 -11.21 -10.16
CA LYS A 198 18.35 -11.10 -10.66
C LYS A 198 18.55 -12.03 -11.85
N THR A 199 19.27 -11.55 -12.87
CA THR A 199 19.64 -12.32 -14.06
C THR A 199 21.11 -12.11 -14.37
N ALA A 200 21.66 -12.93 -15.27
CA ALA A 200 23.03 -12.73 -15.75
C ALA A 200 23.17 -11.32 -16.37
N GLY A 201 24.04 -10.49 -15.81
CA GLY A 201 24.22 -9.09 -16.21
C GLY A 201 23.30 -8.08 -15.53
N TYR A 202 22.34 -8.52 -14.72
CA TYR A 202 21.49 -7.64 -13.89
C TYR A 202 21.33 -8.25 -12.48
N ASP A 203 22.41 -8.31 -11.74
CA ASP A 203 22.55 -9.04 -10.46
C ASP A 203 22.99 -8.15 -9.28
N ARG A 204 23.00 -6.82 -9.47
CA ARG A 204 23.41 -5.86 -8.44
C ARG A 204 22.42 -5.86 -7.26
N ASP A 205 22.93 -5.52 -6.10
CA ASP A 205 22.09 -5.22 -4.95
C ASP A 205 21.29 -3.93 -5.20
N ILE A 206 20.15 -3.79 -4.53
CA ILE A 206 19.26 -2.62 -4.68
C ILE A 206 19.99 -1.38 -4.15
N ALA A 207 20.07 -0.35 -4.99
CA ALA A 207 20.70 0.91 -4.58
C ALA A 207 19.90 1.54 -3.42
N PRO A 208 20.59 2.05 -2.36
CA PRO A 208 19.91 2.64 -1.20
C PRO A 208 18.90 3.73 -1.57
N GLU A 209 19.21 4.54 -2.57
CA GLU A 209 18.35 5.63 -3.05
C GLU A 209 17.03 5.10 -3.62
N LEU A 210 17.03 3.88 -4.17
CA LEU A 210 15.83 3.22 -4.65
C LEU A 210 15.00 2.63 -3.52
N VAL A 211 15.61 2.28 -2.39
CA VAL A 211 14.90 1.79 -1.19
C VAL A 211 14.11 2.91 -0.54
N GLU A 212 14.77 4.05 -0.32
CA GLU A 212 14.18 5.20 0.39
C GLU A 212 13.13 5.94 -0.45
N ASN A 213 13.35 6.03 -1.76
CA ASN A 213 12.55 6.83 -2.67
C ASN A 213 11.74 6.00 -3.68
N ALA A 214 11.59 4.69 -3.46
CA ALA A 214 10.85 3.82 -4.36
C ALA A 214 9.41 4.30 -4.54
N LYS A 215 9.08 4.69 -5.76
CA LYS A 215 7.70 5.02 -6.14
C LYS A 215 7.31 4.13 -7.31
N LEU A 216 6.18 3.48 -7.19
CA LEU A 216 5.58 2.75 -8.29
C LEU A 216 4.41 3.56 -8.84
N ALA A 217 4.55 4.06 -10.06
CA ALA A 217 3.49 4.75 -10.77
C ALA A 217 3.19 4.06 -12.09
N TRP A 218 1.97 3.70 -12.30
CA TRP A 218 1.50 3.09 -13.55
C TRP A 218 0.20 3.73 -14.02
N GLU A 219 -0.12 3.54 -15.29
CA GLU A 219 -1.41 3.91 -15.87
C GLU A 219 -1.90 2.78 -16.78
N ARG A 220 -3.20 2.78 -17.09
CA ARG A 220 -3.75 1.79 -18.03
C ARG A 220 -3.16 1.98 -19.41
N ASP A 221 -2.75 0.89 -20.05
CA ASP A 221 -2.36 0.88 -21.47
C ASP A 221 -3.62 0.92 -22.33
N LEU A 222 -4.13 2.12 -22.52
CA LEU A 222 -5.30 2.36 -23.36
C LEU A 222 -4.83 2.62 -24.79
N PRO A 223 -5.52 2.08 -25.80
CA PRO A 223 -5.24 2.44 -27.19
C PRO A 223 -5.43 3.94 -27.37
N ALA A 224 -4.64 4.53 -28.28
CA ALA A 224 -4.69 5.96 -28.55
C ALA A 224 -6.09 6.44 -28.94
N THR A 225 -6.86 5.55 -29.57
CA THR A 225 -8.24 5.84 -30.01
C THR A 225 -9.14 4.64 -29.71
N ARG A 226 -10.43 4.91 -29.54
CA ARG A 226 -11.50 3.90 -29.50
C ARG A 226 -12.39 4.04 -30.72
N LEU A 227 -12.81 2.92 -31.29
CA LEU A 227 -13.79 2.89 -32.38
C LEU A 227 -15.19 3.22 -31.83
N VAL A 228 -15.85 4.21 -32.42
CA VAL A 228 -17.22 4.59 -32.12
C VAL A 228 -18.03 4.49 -33.43
N THR A 229 -19.18 3.84 -33.38
CA THR A 229 -20.11 3.76 -34.50
C THR A 229 -21.11 4.90 -34.40
N VAL A 230 -21.19 5.74 -35.44
CA VAL A 230 -22.03 6.94 -35.49
C VAL A 230 -23.07 6.82 -36.55
N PRO A 231 -24.37 6.61 -36.20
CA PRO A 231 -25.45 6.61 -37.17
C PRO A 231 -25.78 8.05 -37.60
N VAL A 232 -25.82 8.30 -38.91
CA VAL A 232 -26.19 9.59 -39.48
C VAL A 232 -27.69 9.68 -39.59
N ARG A 233 -28.34 10.45 -38.73
CA ARG A 233 -29.83 10.58 -38.68
C ARG A 233 -30.41 11.56 -39.70
N LYS A 234 -29.60 12.50 -40.17
CA LYS A 234 -29.97 13.50 -41.22
C LYS A 234 -28.75 13.68 -42.13
N PRO A 235 -28.93 14.04 -43.42
CA PRO A 235 -27.80 14.37 -44.28
C PRO A 235 -26.86 15.39 -43.61
N ALA A 236 -25.55 15.11 -43.59
CA ALA A 236 -24.61 15.93 -42.86
C ALA A 236 -23.29 16.08 -43.62
N ARG A 237 -22.62 17.22 -43.46
CA ARG A 237 -21.25 17.43 -43.95
C ARG A 237 -20.24 16.70 -43.05
N LEU A 238 -19.30 15.99 -43.64
CA LEU A 238 -18.23 15.30 -42.88
C LEU A 238 -17.46 16.25 -41.97
N ALA A 239 -17.26 17.51 -42.37
CA ALA A 239 -16.61 18.53 -41.56
C ALA A 239 -17.31 18.77 -40.22
N SER A 240 -18.63 18.76 -40.17
CA SER A 240 -19.43 18.93 -38.97
C SER A 240 -19.27 17.73 -38.01
N ILE A 241 -19.21 16.52 -38.57
CA ILE A 241 -19.02 15.28 -37.82
C ILE A 241 -17.58 15.21 -37.29
N ALA A 242 -16.59 15.51 -38.15
CA ALA A 242 -15.18 15.57 -37.80
C ALA A 242 -14.92 16.52 -36.62
N LYS A 243 -15.47 17.74 -36.69
CA LYS A 243 -15.38 18.72 -35.58
C LYS A 243 -16.00 18.21 -34.28
N ARG A 244 -17.17 17.57 -34.37
CA ARG A 244 -17.88 17.00 -33.20
C ARG A 244 -17.06 15.93 -32.48
N TYR A 245 -16.40 15.07 -33.25
CA TYR A 245 -15.61 13.96 -32.70
C TYR A 245 -14.13 14.28 -32.55
N ARG A 246 -13.70 15.51 -32.90
CA ARG A 246 -12.31 15.99 -32.81
C ARG A 246 -11.34 15.15 -33.65
N VAL A 247 -11.73 14.82 -34.84
CA VAL A 247 -10.94 14.09 -35.85
C VAL A 247 -10.86 14.91 -37.12
N SER A 248 -9.89 14.62 -37.98
CA SER A 248 -9.81 15.30 -39.27
C SER A 248 -10.83 14.72 -40.28
N VAL A 249 -11.22 15.53 -41.27
CA VAL A 249 -12.09 15.07 -42.36
C VAL A 249 -11.40 13.99 -43.20
N ALA A 250 -10.08 14.12 -43.40
CA ALA A 250 -9.28 13.14 -44.13
C ALA A 250 -9.27 11.76 -43.45
N GLU A 251 -9.09 11.71 -42.15
CA GLU A 251 -9.18 10.48 -41.36
C GLU A 251 -10.57 9.88 -41.46
N LEU A 252 -11.62 10.70 -41.32
CA LEU A 252 -13.00 10.22 -41.37
C LEU A 252 -13.33 9.61 -42.73
N LYS A 253 -12.86 10.21 -43.83
CA LYS A 253 -12.96 9.68 -45.18
C LYS A 253 -12.23 8.35 -45.35
N SER A 254 -10.98 8.30 -44.89
CA SER A 254 -10.12 7.10 -44.95
C SER A 254 -10.76 5.91 -44.23
N TRP A 255 -11.20 6.10 -42.98
CA TRP A 255 -11.79 5.03 -42.16
C TRP A 255 -13.09 4.47 -42.71
N ASN A 256 -13.84 5.29 -43.51
CA ASN A 256 -15.15 4.95 -44.04
C ASN A 256 -15.15 4.77 -45.56
N LYS A 257 -14.01 4.91 -46.24
CA LYS A 257 -13.89 4.84 -47.70
C LYS A 257 -14.86 5.78 -48.44
N ILE A 258 -14.97 7.03 -47.97
CA ILE A 258 -15.87 8.05 -48.50
C ILE A 258 -15.04 9.06 -49.29
N ASN A 259 -15.42 9.30 -50.54
CA ASN A 259 -14.77 10.28 -51.42
C ASN A 259 -15.43 11.67 -51.36
N GLY A 260 -16.72 11.75 -51.04
CA GLY A 260 -17.48 13.00 -50.95
C GLY A 260 -17.32 13.74 -49.63
N ASP A 261 -17.87 14.97 -49.56
CA ASP A 261 -17.84 15.80 -48.33
C ASP A 261 -19.12 15.70 -47.48
N THR A 262 -20.12 14.96 -48.00
CA THR A 262 -21.43 14.79 -47.35
C THR A 262 -21.78 13.32 -47.23
N VAL A 263 -22.56 12.99 -46.21
CA VAL A 263 -23.08 11.64 -45.96
C VAL A 263 -24.59 11.67 -45.87
N LYS A 264 -25.23 10.62 -46.43
CA LYS A 264 -26.70 10.47 -46.48
C LYS A 264 -27.24 9.99 -45.12
N LYS A 265 -28.52 10.24 -44.88
CA LYS A 265 -29.27 9.65 -43.77
C LYS A 265 -29.18 8.11 -43.83
N GLY A 266 -28.96 7.46 -42.69
CA GLY A 266 -28.83 6.02 -42.60
C GLY A 266 -27.39 5.50 -42.72
N THR A 267 -26.44 6.33 -43.14
CA THR A 267 -25.01 5.93 -43.16
C THR A 267 -24.51 5.69 -41.71
N ILE A 268 -23.78 4.60 -41.54
CA ILE A 268 -23.11 4.29 -40.27
C ILE A 268 -21.62 4.58 -40.43
N LEU A 269 -21.11 5.58 -39.71
CA LEU A 269 -19.72 5.96 -39.78
C LEU A 269 -18.90 5.30 -38.65
N LYS A 270 -17.72 4.81 -38.99
CA LYS A 270 -16.69 4.38 -38.08
C LYS A 270 -15.80 5.57 -37.75
N VAL A 271 -15.68 5.92 -36.47
CA VAL A 271 -14.90 7.06 -35.99
C VAL A 271 -13.93 6.60 -34.89
N HIS A 272 -12.64 6.78 -35.10
CA HIS A 272 -11.64 6.51 -34.08
C HIS A 272 -11.46 7.76 -33.22
N VAL A 273 -12.16 7.81 -32.08
CA VAL A 273 -12.07 8.95 -31.15
C VAL A 273 -10.95 8.77 -30.15
N PRO A 274 -10.19 9.84 -29.83
CA PRO A 274 -9.15 9.78 -28.82
C PRO A 274 -9.69 9.27 -27.49
N TYR A 275 -8.94 8.41 -26.82
CA TYR A 275 -9.28 7.93 -25.48
C TYR A 275 -9.09 9.07 -24.49
N ARG A 276 -10.17 9.57 -23.88
CA ARG A 276 -10.06 10.55 -22.81
C ARG A 276 -9.56 9.83 -21.55
N SER A 277 -8.39 10.22 -21.01
CA SER A 277 -7.97 9.75 -19.70
C SER A 277 -8.98 10.20 -18.63
N ALA A 278 -9.18 9.39 -17.59
CA ALA A 278 -10.08 9.70 -16.48
C ALA A 278 -9.81 11.09 -15.84
N ALA A 279 -8.54 11.54 -15.86
CA ALA A 279 -8.13 12.88 -15.39
C ALA A 279 -8.79 14.03 -16.16
N ALA A 280 -9.07 13.86 -17.47
CA ALA A 280 -9.75 14.89 -18.27
C ALA A 280 -11.27 14.94 -17.96
N THR A 281 -11.85 13.81 -17.55
CA THR A 281 -13.27 13.72 -17.18
C THR A 281 -13.55 14.37 -15.82
N THR A 282 -12.65 14.21 -14.87
CA THR A 282 -12.74 14.83 -13.53
C THR A 282 -12.60 16.36 -13.63
N ARG A 283 -11.66 16.86 -14.44
CA ARG A 283 -11.49 18.30 -14.66
C ARG A 283 -12.69 18.97 -15.37
N ALA A 284 -13.33 18.24 -16.30
CA ALA A 284 -14.54 18.72 -16.96
C ALA A 284 -15.76 18.72 -16.03
N ARG A 285 -15.87 17.74 -15.12
CA ARG A 285 -16.94 17.66 -14.13
C ARG A 285 -16.79 18.73 -13.03
N THR A 286 -15.58 18.99 -12.55
CA THR A 286 -15.27 20.05 -11.56
C THR A 286 -15.51 21.45 -12.16
N LYS A 287 -15.21 21.63 -13.47
CA LYS A 287 -15.50 22.91 -14.17
C LYS A 287 -16.99 23.13 -14.43
N ALA A 288 -17.76 22.05 -14.64
CA ALA A 288 -19.21 22.12 -14.80
C ALA A 288 -19.94 22.42 -13.47
N ILE A 289 -19.43 21.87 -12.35
CA ILE A 289 -19.97 22.13 -11.01
C ILE A 289 -19.67 23.58 -10.58
N ARG A 290 -18.47 24.11 -10.86
CA ARG A 290 -18.12 25.52 -10.58
C ARG A 290 -18.77 26.56 -11.49
N ALA A 291 -19.45 26.17 -12.55
CA ALA A 291 -20.18 27.07 -13.44
C ALA A 291 -21.69 27.02 -13.17
N ALA A 292 -22.14 26.21 -12.22
CA ALA A 292 -23.53 26.05 -11.81
C ALA A 292 -23.82 26.58 -10.40
N ASP A 293 -22.76 27.00 -9.67
CA ASP A 293 -22.80 27.83 -8.46
C ASP A 293 -22.47 29.30 -8.82
#